data_1df6501fe4ccf349f9e5154c6e823724
#
_entry.id   1df6501fe4ccf349f9e5154c6e823724
#
_cell.length_a   1.000
_cell.length_b   1.000
_cell.length_c   1.000
_cell.angle_alpha   90.00
_cell.angle_beta   90.00
_cell.angle_gamma   90.00
#
_symmetry.space_group_name_H-M   'P 1'
#
loop_
_entity.id
_entity.type
_entity.pdbx_description
1 polymer ?
#
loop_
_entity_poly.entity_id
_entity_poly.type
_entity_poly.pdbx_seq_one_letter_code
_entity_poly.pdbx_strand_id
1 'polypeptide(L)'
;MKHIVLTGGGTAGHVTPNIALIPKLRELGYKISYIGSYEGIEKKLIEELVIPYYGISSGKLRRYFDLKNFSDPFRVLKGFSQARKILKELKPDVVFSKGGFVTVPVVIAAKRLKIPALIHESDMTPGLANKLCLSSASRICCNFPETVANLPADKAVLTGTPIRQELLSGNAENGRKFCGFTTDKPVLMVIGGSLGAASVNDNIRKILPELLKEFQVVHLCGKGKTDESLNGTAGYVQYEYIQDELPDLFAMADIVISRAGANAICEIRELHKPNLLIPLSAKASRGDQILNARSFERQGFSKVLEEEEITEEKLLETIRQLYTDRQKYTDAMAGNGQVDSISKITDLIEECARA
;
A
#
# COMPACT_ATOMS: atom_id res chain seq x y z
N MET A 1 -24.91 14.14 13.20
CA MET A 1 -23.50 14.08 12.68
C MET A 1 -23.27 12.64 12.32
N LYS A 2 -22.90 12.35 11.06
CA LYS A 2 -22.61 10.99 10.61
C LYS A 2 -21.38 10.43 11.34
N HIS A 3 -21.35 9.14 11.60
CA HIS A 3 -20.26 8.49 12.31
C HIS A 3 -19.74 7.29 11.53
N ILE A 4 -18.46 7.27 11.22
CA ILE A 4 -17.78 6.15 10.58
C ILE A 4 -16.79 5.49 11.53
N VAL A 5 -16.74 4.16 11.49
CA VAL A 5 -15.66 3.39 12.12
C VAL A 5 -14.73 2.88 11.02
N LEU A 6 -13.47 3.29 11.09
CA LEU A 6 -12.40 2.75 10.27
C LEU A 6 -11.75 1.55 10.97
N THR A 7 -11.32 0.56 10.21
CA THR A 7 -10.57 -0.58 10.75
C THR A 7 -9.55 -1.10 9.74
N GLY A 8 -8.43 -1.54 10.23
CA GLY A 8 -7.31 -2.06 9.45
C GLY A 8 -6.12 -2.28 10.39
N GLY A 9 -5.22 -3.19 10.06
CA GLY A 9 -4.06 -3.37 10.93
C GLY A 9 -3.16 -4.53 10.58
N GLY A 10 -2.13 -4.68 11.38
CA GLY A 10 -1.09 -5.69 11.22
C GLY A 10 0.08 -5.24 10.34
N THR A 11 -0.13 -4.34 9.39
CA THR A 11 0.92 -3.71 8.57
C THR A 11 0.55 -2.26 8.23
N ALA A 12 1.53 -1.42 7.95
CA ALA A 12 1.29 -0.04 7.51
C ALA A 12 0.41 0.03 6.26
N GLY A 13 0.53 -0.92 5.34
CA GLY A 13 -0.30 -1.00 4.13
C GLY A 13 -1.80 -1.16 4.37
N HIS A 14 -2.22 -1.66 5.55
CA HIS A 14 -3.63 -1.71 5.94
C HIS A 14 -4.09 -0.46 6.71
N VAL A 15 -3.19 0.47 7.01
CA VAL A 15 -3.50 1.67 7.81
C VAL A 15 -3.42 2.94 6.96
N THR A 16 -2.33 3.08 6.19
CA THR A 16 -2.07 4.28 5.39
C THR A 16 -3.22 4.68 4.47
N PRO A 17 -3.91 3.76 3.75
CA PRO A 17 -5.06 4.16 2.94
C PRO A 17 -6.28 4.59 3.76
N ASN A 18 -6.44 4.08 5.01
CA ASN A 18 -7.46 4.62 5.91
C ASN A 18 -7.13 6.06 6.29
N ILE A 19 -5.84 6.35 6.55
CA ILE A 19 -5.36 7.70 6.86
C ILE A 19 -5.63 8.65 5.68
N ALA A 20 -5.39 8.21 4.45
CA ALA A 20 -5.64 9.00 3.25
C ALA A 20 -7.12 9.40 3.06
N LEU A 21 -8.07 8.63 3.60
CA LEU A 21 -9.50 8.96 3.55
C LEU A 21 -9.92 9.99 4.61
N ILE A 22 -9.16 10.15 5.70
CA ILE A 22 -9.56 10.95 6.86
C ILE A 22 -9.85 12.42 6.50
N PRO A 23 -9.00 13.13 5.73
CA PRO A 23 -9.28 14.52 5.37
C PRO A 23 -10.65 14.67 4.68
N LYS A 24 -10.94 13.83 3.68
CA LYS A 24 -12.20 13.89 2.94
C LYS A 24 -13.41 13.50 3.80
N LEU A 25 -13.27 12.51 4.67
CA LEU A 25 -14.32 12.13 5.62
C LEU A 25 -14.64 13.27 6.62
N ARG A 26 -13.62 14.00 7.07
CA ARG A 26 -13.81 15.18 7.94
C ARG A 26 -14.53 16.31 7.19
N GLU A 27 -14.14 16.57 5.93
CA GLU A 27 -14.81 17.54 5.06
C GLU A 27 -16.30 17.20 4.87
N LEU A 28 -16.63 15.91 4.72
CA LEU A 28 -18.00 15.41 4.62
C LEU A 28 -18.77 15.42 5.97
N GLY A 29 -18.15 15.89 7.05
CA GLY A 29 -18.76 16.03 8.36
C GLY A 29 -18.86 14.75 9.17
N TYR A 30 -18.04 13.71 8.87
CA TYR A 30 -18.01 12.49 9.66
C TYR A 30 -17.26 12.66 10.98
N LYS A 31 -17.87 12.18 12.06
CA LYS A 31 -17.14 11.75 13.23
C LYS A 31 -16.43 10.44 12.90
N ILE A 32 -15.13 10.33 13.23
CA ILE A 32 -14.32 9.17 12.90
C ILE A 32 -13.87 8.48 14.18
N SER A 33 -13.99 7.16 14.23
CA SER A 33 -13.40 6.30 15.25
C SER A 33 -12.63 5.17 14.59
N TYR A 34 -11.66 4.61 15.27
CA TYR A 34 -10.85 3.51 14.75
C TYR A 34 -10.90 2.29 15.67
N ILE A 35 -11.10 1.11 15.07
CA ILE A 35 -10.98 -0.16 15.77
C ILE A 35 -9.79 -0.93 15.23
N GLY A 36 -8.84 -1.28 16.08
CA GLY A 36 -7.62 -2.01 15.71
C GLY A 36 -7.17 -2.96 16.82
N SER A 37 -5.97 -3.51 16.70
CA SER A 37 -5.40 -4.39 17.72
C SER A 37 -4.84 -3.59 18.90
N TYR A 38 -4.64 -4.24 20.06
CA TYR A 38 -4.09 -3.56 21.25
C TYR A 38 -2.68 -3.00 21.04
N GLU A 39 -1.85 -3.69 20.26
CA GLU A 39 -0.40 -3.43 20.14
C GLU A 39 0.07 -3.38 18.67
N GLY A 40 -0.83 -3.16 17.71
CA GLY A 40 -0.47 -3.06 16.30
C GLY A 40 0.14 -1.70 15.94
N ILE A 41 0.85 -1.66 14.81
CA ILE A 41 1.39 -0.42 14.23
C ILE A 41 0.28 0.63 14.00
N GLU A 42 -0.93 0.16 13.71
CA GLU A 42 -2.12 0.99 13.52
C GLU A 42 -2.42 1.88 14.73
N LYS A 43 -2.19 1.38 15.94
CA LYS A 43 -2.45 2.15 17.17
C LYS A 43 -1.64 3.44 17.18
N LYS A 44 -0.32 3.33 17.01
CA LYS A 44 0.57 4.49 17.00
C LYS A 44 0.19 5.49 15.91
N LEU A 45 0.00 5.03 14.68
CA LEU A 45 -0.30 5.89 13.53
C LEU A 45 -1.65 6.62 13.67
N ILE A 46 -2.63 6.02 14.31
CA ILE A 46 -3.97 6.62 14.45
C ILE A 46 -4.02 7.55 15.69
N GLU A 47 -3.34 7.20 16.77
CA GLU A 47 -3.27 8.06 17.97
C GLU A 47 -2.58 9.40 17.67
N GLU A 48 -1.58 9.43 16.79
CA GLU A 48 -0.92 10.65 16.31
C GLU A 48 -1.90 11.61 15.58
N LEU A 49 -3.02 11.10 15.03
CA LEU A 49 -4.04 11.88 14.34
C LEU A 49 -5.20 12.35 15.27
N VAL A 50 -5.08 12.09 16.57
CA VAL A 50 -6.09 12.43 17.58
C VAL A 50 -7.47 11.84 17.25
N ILE A 51 -7.50 10.61 16.74
CA ILE A 51 -8.72 9.84 16.46
C ILE A 51 -8.97 8.86 17.60
N PRO A 52 -10.22 8.79 18.15
CA PRO A 52 -10.56 7.81 19.16
C PRO A 52 -10.25 6.38 18.69
N TYR A 53 -9.36 5.70 19.42
CA TYR A 53 -8.89 4.36 19.11
C TYR A 53 -9.43 3.33 20.10
N TYR A 54 -9.93 2.22 19.60
CA TYR A 54 -10.49 1.12 20.38
C TYR A 54 -9.74 -0.16 20.06
N GLY A 55 -8.97 -0.67 21.03
CA GLY A 55 -8.26 -1.94 20.88
C GLY A 55 -9.16 -3.14 21.08
N ILE A 56 -9.02 -4.14 20.22
CA ILE A 56 -9.68 -5.45 20.38
C ILE A 56 -8.69 -6.60 20.30
N SER A 57 -9.08 -7.75 20.82
CA SER A 57 -8.33 -8.99 20.63
C SER A 57 -8.38 -9.42 19.18
N SER A 58 -7.22 -9.73 18.59
CA SER A 58 -7.13 -10.26 17.24
C SER A 58 -6.30 -11.55 17.23
N GLY A 59 -6.77 -12.58 16.52
CA GLY A 59 -5.98 -13.77 16.20
C GLY A 59 -5.18 -13.52 14.93
N LYS A 60 -3.99 -14.12 14.81
CA LYS A 60 -3.27 -14.24 13.53
C LYS A 60 -3.34 -15.70 13.12
N LEU A 61 -4.15 -16.03 12.12
CA LEU A 61 -4.08 -17.35 11.49
C LEU A 61 -2.74 -17.49 10.80
N ARG A 62 -1.79 -18.13 11.50
CA ARG A 62 -0.45 -18.41 10.97
C ARG A 62 -0.51 -19.66 10.11
N ARG A 63 0.18 -19.62 8.98
CA ARG A 63 0.18 -20.72 8.00
C ARG A 63 1.06 -21.89 8.38
N TYR A 64 1.99 -21.69 9.34
CA TYR A 64 2.83 -22.76 9.89
C TYR A 64 2.28 -23.23 11.22
N PHE A 65 2.64 -24.46 11.60
CA PHE A 65 2.24 -25.04 12.87
C PHE A 65 2.83 -24.21 14.02
N ASP A 66 1.97 -23.49 14.74
CA ASP A 66 2.31 -22.69 15.91
C ASP A 66 1.27 -23.04 16.98
N LEU A 67 1.69 -23.33 18.20
CA LEU A 67 0.80 -23.60 19.33
C LEU A 67 -0.20 -22.47 19.57
N LYS A 68 0.13 -21.24 19.17
CA LYS A 68 -0.78 -20.08 19.22
C LYS A 68 -1.97 -20.22 18.28
N ASN A 69 -1.91 -21.08 17.25
CA ASN A 69 -3.04 -21.35 16.38
C ASN A 69 -4.23 -21.97 17.13
N PHE A 70 -3.99 -22.67 18.25
CA PHE A 70 -5.06 -23.21 19.10
C PHE A 70 -5.77 -22.13 19.93
N SER A 71 -5.08 -21.03 20.27
CA SER A 71 -5.68 -19.90 21.02
C SER A 71 -6.31 -18.85 20.11
N ASP A 72 -5.97 -18.81 18.83
CA ASP A 72 -6.43 -17.80 17.89
C ASP A 72 -7.96 -17.81 17.65
N PRO A 73 -8.66 -18.96 17.56
CA PRO A 73 -10.13 -18.97 17.49
C PRO A 73 -10.80 -18.31 18.70
N PHE A 74 -10.29 -18.53 19.91
CA PHE A 74 -10.81 -17.90 21.12
C PHE A 74 -10.53 -16.40 21.14
N ARG A 75 -9.38 -15.97 20.62
CA ARG A 75 -9.05 -14.55 20.46
C ARG A 75 -9.97 -13.87 19.45
N VAL A 76 -10.30 -14.53 18.35
CA VAL A 76 -11.26 -14.02 17.34
C VAL A 76 -12.65 -13.90 17.95
N LEU A 77 -13.14 -14.90 18.71
CA LEU A 77 -14.43 -14.83 19.42
C LEU A 77 -14.45 -13.72 20.45
N LYS A 78 -13.38 -13.55 21.23
CA LYS A 78 -13.23 -12.43 22.17
C LYS A 78 -13.26 -11.10 21.43
N GLY A 79 -12.49 -10.98 20.34
CA GLY A 79 -12.47 -9.78 19.49
C GLY A 79 -13.84 -9.46 18.90
N PHE A 80 -14.60 -10.47 18.48
CA PHE A 80 -15.98 -10.28 18.02
C PHE A 80 -16.91 -9.72 19.11
N SER A 81 -16.85 -10.27 20.32
CA SER A 81 -17.63 -9.76 21.44
C SER A 81 -17.28 -8.31 21.79
N GLN A 82 -15.97 -7.98 21.79
CA GLN A 82 -15.46 -6.63 22.03
C GLN A 82 -15.89 -5.66 20.91
N ALA A 83 -15.68 -6.02 19.64
CA ALA A 83 -16.11 -5.22 18.49
C ALA A 83 -17.62 -4.96 18.52
N ARG A 84 -18.43 -5.99 18.83
CA ARG A 84 -19.88 -5.85 18.95
C ARG A 84 -20.27 -4.88 20.08
N LYS A 85 -19.60 -4.92 21.24
CA LYS A 85 -19.85 -3.98 22.35
C LYS A 85 -19.52 -2.55 21.90
N ILE A 86 -18.34 -2.33 21.35
CA ILE A 86 -17.88 -1.01 20.88
C ILE A 86 -18.85 -0.45 19.82
N LEU A 87 -19.20 -1.24 18.81
CA LEU A 87 -20.11 -0.80 17.74
C LEU A 87 -21.52 -0.48 18.27
N LYS A 88 -22.01 -1.20 19.29
CA LYS A 88 -23.28 -0.88 19.97
C LYS A 88 -23.26 0.44 20.71
N GLU A 89 -22.12 0.77 21.33
CA GLU A 89 -21.91 2.03 22.07
C GLU A 89 -21.74 3.20 21.12
N LEU A 90 -20.93 3.02 20.07
CA LEU A 90 -20.62 4.06 19.09
C LEU A 90 -21.77 4.34 18.11
N LYS A 91 -22.58 3.33 17.79
CA LYS A 91 -23.68 3.39 16.83
C LYS A 91 -23.27 4.07 15.51
N PRO A 92 -22.20 3.59 14.83
CA PRO A 92 -21.77 4.22 13.60
C PRO A 92 -22.77 3.95 12.47
N ASP A 93 -22.85 4.87 11.51
CA ASP A 93 -23.69 4.73 10.32
C ASP A 93 -23.05 3.75 9.33
N VAL A 94 -21.72 3.60 9.36
CA VAL A 94 -20.99 2.74 8.42
C VAL A 94 -19.64 2.30 9.01
N VAL A 95 -19.16 1.14 8.56
CA VAL A 95 -17.80 0.62 8.83
C VAL A 95 -17.03 0.55 7.53
N PHE A 96 -15.78 1.03 7.51
CA PHE A 96 -14.85 0.83 6.42
C PHE A 96 -13.63 0.02 6.88
N SER A 97 -13.33 -1.07 6.17
CA SER A 97 -12.26 -2.02 6.49
C SER A 97 -11.22 -2.06 5.38
N LYS A 98 -9.98 -1.76 5.71
CA LYS A 98 -8.83 -1.90 4.79
C LYS A 98 -8.18 -3.30 4.82
N GLY A 99 -8.67 -4.17 5.69
CA GLY A 99 -8.16 -5.54 5.80
C GLY A 99 -7.18 -5.74 6.97
N GLY A 100 -6.60 -6.95 7.00
CA GLY A 100 -5.87 -7.46 8.15
C GLY A 100 -6.77 -8.25 9.10
N PHE A 101 -6.20 -9.19 9.87
CA PHE A 101 -7.01 -10.12 10.69
C PHE A 101 -7.84 -9.44 11.78
N VAL A 102 -7.44 -8.27 12.25
CA VAL A 102 -8.20 -7.49 13.24
C VAL A 102 -9.54 -7.02 12.72
N THR A 103 -9.71 -6.90 11.40
CA THR A 103 -10.95 -6.42 10.79
C THR A 103 -12.05 -7.48 10.72
N VAL A 104 -11.69 -8.75 10.71
CA VAL A 104 -12.65 -9.87 10.59
C VAL A 104 -13.73 -9.82 11.67
N PRO A 105 -13.39 -9.77 12.98
CA PRO A 105 -14.39 -9.65 14.03
C PRO A 105 -15.21 -8.35 13.93
N VAL A 106 -14.63 -7.25 13.44
CA VAL A 106 -15.33 -5.96 13.30
C VAL A 106 -16.39 -6.02 12.21
N VAL A 107 -16.04 -6.50 11.01
CA VAL A 107 -16.96 -6.61 9.86
C VAL A 107 -18.10 -7.59 10.14
N ILE A 108 -17.80 -8.74 10.78
CA ILE A 108 -18.83 -9.71 11.17
C ILE A 108 -19.75 -9.12 12.25
N ALA A 109 -19.23 -8.37 13.22
CA ALA A 109 -20.03 -7.71 14.24
C ALA A 109 -20.92 -6.62 13.65
N ALA A 110 -20.42 -5.83 12.70
CA ALA A 110 -21.19 -4.82 11.98
C ALA A 110 -22.40 -5.45 11.28
N LYS A 111 -22.21 -6.54 10.52
CA LYS A 111 -23.31 -7.29 9.88
C LYS A 111 -24.37 -7.73 10.92
N ARG A 112 -23.93 -8.28 12.06
CA ARG A 112 -24.86 -8.75 13.12
C ARG A 112 -25.66 -7.60 13.76
N LEU A 113 -25.13 -6.39 13.71
CA LEU A 113 -25.79 -5.17 14.18
C LEU A 113 -26.53 -4.42 13.08
N LYS A 114 -26.56 -4.96 11.87
CA LYS A 114 -27.14 -4.31 10.67
C LYS A 114 -26.48 -2.98 10.33
N ILE A 115 -25.22 -2.81 10.66
CA ILE A 115 -24.40 -1.66 10.26
C ILE A 115 -23.74 -2.03 8.93
N PRO A 116 -23.92 -1.25 7.86
CA PRO A 116 -23.29 -1.52 6.57
C PRO A 116 -21.75 -1.45 6.71
N ALA A 117 -21.08 -2.40 6.04
CA ALA A 117 -19.62 -2.48 6.07
C ALA A 117 -19.06 -2.56 4.65
N LEU A 118 -18.15 -1.66 4.33
CA LEU A 118 -17.35 -1.73 3.12
C LEU A 118 -16.01 -2.37 3.45
N ILE A 119 -15.54 -3.26 2.59
CA ILE A 119 -14.19 -3.82 2.68
C ILE A 119 -13.37 -3.40 1.46
N HIS A 120 -12.07 -3.27 1.62
CA HIS A 120 -11.17 -2.91 0.54
C HIS A 120 -10.13 -4.02 0.33
N GLU A 121 -10.06 -4.54 -0.91
CA GLU A 121 -9.05 -5.48 -1.33
C GLU A 121 -7.99 -4.79 -2.17
N SER A 122 -6.76 -4.86 -1.72
CA SER A 122 -5.64 -4.21 -2.40
C SER A 122 -4.95 -5.10 -3.42
N ASP A 123 -4.80 -6.38 -3.12
CA ASP A 123 -4.10 -7.33 -3.97
C ASP A 123 -5.03 -7.89 -5.06
N MET A 124 -4.43 -8.40 -6.14
CA MET A 124 -5.19 -9.01 -7.23
C MET A 124 -5.99 -10.23 -6.76
N THR A 125 -5.49 -10.97 -5.77
CA THR A 125 -6.21 -12.08 -5.15
C THR A 125 -6.63 -11.74 -3.72
N PRO A 126 -7.92 -11.90 -3.38
CA PRO A 126 -8.39 -11.57 -2.04
C PRO A 126 -7.63 -12.29 -0.93
N GLY A 127 -7.14 -11.51 0.03
CA GLY A 127 -6.52 -12.06 1.23
C GLY A 127 -7.50 -12.85 2.10
N LEU A 128 -6.98 -13.76 2.95
CA LEU A 128 -7.84 -14.61 3.78
C LEU A 128 -8.79 -13.81 4.69
N ALA A 129 -8.32 -12.70 5.26
CA ALA A 129 -9.16 -11.83 6.09
C ALA A 129 -10.36 -11.29 5.29
N ASN A 130 -10.12 -10.78 4.08
CA ASN A 130 -11.19 -10.29 3.21
C ASN A 130 -12.10 -11.42 2.73
N LYS A 131 -11.56 -12.60 2.39
CA LYS A 131 -12.40 -13.78 2.05
C LYS A 131 -13.40 -14.13 3.14
N LEU A 132 -13.00 -14.08 4.41
CA LEU A 132 -13.88 -14.30 5.55
C LEU A 132 -14.96 -13.20 5.71
N CYS A 133 -14.68 -12.00 5.19
CA CYS A 133 -15.58 -10.85 5.28
C CYS A 133 -16.54 -10.71 4.09
N LEU A 134 -16.30 -11.37 2.93
CA LEU A 134 -17.08 -11.20 1.70
C LEU A 134 -18.59 -11.30 1.91
N SER A 135 -19.04 -12.31 2.64
CA SER A 135 -20.49 -12.52 2.93
C SER A 135 -21.06 -11.46 3.86
N SER A 136 -20.21 -10.76 4.61
CA SER A 136 -20.61 -9.75 5.59
C SER A 136 -20.52 -8.32 5.05
N ALA A 137 -19.82 -8.12 3.95
CA ALA A 137 -19.65 -6.83 3.33
C ALA A 137 -20.87 -6.40 2.50
N SER A 138 -21.21 -5.11 2.58
CA SER A 138 -22.20 -4.44 1.73
C SER A 138 -21.61 -4.08 0.37
N ARG A 139 -20.36 -3.62 0.34
CA ARG A 139 -19.58 -3.31 -0.86
C ARG A 139 -18.14 -3.80 -0.70
N ILE A 140 -17.48 -4.07 -1.83
CA ILE A 140 -16.10 -4.55 -1.91
C ILE A 140 -15.36 -3.63 -2.87
N CYS A 141 -14.52 -2.75 -2.33
CA CYS A 141 -13.64 -1.89 -3.11
C CYS A 141 -12.42 -2.68 -3.57
N CYS A 142 -12.03 -2.55 -4.83
CA CYS A 142 -10.92 -3.31 -5.41
C CYS A 142 -9.95 -2.41 -6.18
N ASN A 143 -8.67 -2.79 -6.19
CA ASN A 143 -7.63 -2.11 -6.97
C ASN A 143 -7.53 -2.62 -8.40
N PHE A 144 -7.86 -3.89 -8.64
CA PHE A 144 -7.61 -4.57 -9.91
C PHE A 144 -8.90 -4.96 -10.60
N PRO A 145 -9.03 -4.76 -11.94
CA PRO A 145 -10.18 -5.22 -12.71
C PRO A 145 -10.39 -6.73 -12.59
N GLU A 146 -9.30 -7.49 -12.56
CA GLU A 146 -9.33 -8.95 -12.43
C GLU A 146 -9.93 -9.38 -11.08
N THR A 147 -9.72 -8.60 -10.02
CA THR A 147 -10.34 -8.86 -8.71
C THR A 147 -11.85 -8.67 -8.78
N VAL A 148 -12.32 -7.59 -9.42
CA VAL A 148 -13.75 -7.31 -9.60
C VAL A 148 -14.43 -8.43 -10.36
N ALA A 149 -13.80 -8.92 -11.44
CA ALA A 149 -14.36 -9.99 -12.28
C ALA A 149 -14.57 -11.32 -11.53
N ASN A 150 -13.84 -11.55 -10.44
CA ASN A 150 -13.88 -12.78 -9.64
C ASN A 150 -14.69 -12.64 -8.33
N LEU A 151 -15.36 -11.52 -8.11
CA LEU A 151 -16.17 -11.24 -6.92
C LEU A 151 -17.64 -11.04 -7.30
N PRO A 152 -18.59 -11.10 -6.31
CA PRO A 152 -19.99 -10.84 -6.58
C PRO A 152 -20.20 -9.47 -7.24
N ALA A 153 -20.79 -9.46 -8.44
CA ALA A 153 -20.94 -8.27 -9.28
C ALA A 153 -21.84 -7.18 -8.65
N ASP A 154 -22.75 -7.57 -7.77
CA ASP A 154 -23.62 -6.66 -7.00
C ASP A 154 -22.88 -5.90 -5.90
N LYS A 155 -21.68 -6.34 -5.53
CA LYS A 155 -20.89 -5.77 -4.42
C LYS A 155 -19.53 -5.20 -4.83
N ALA A 156 -18.88 -5.79 -5.82
CA ALA A 156 -17.51 -5.44 -6.21
C ALA A 156 -17.46 -4.18 -7.07
N VAL A 157 -16.60 -3.25 -6.71
CA VAL A 157 -16.40 -1.97 -7.41
C VAL A 157 -14.91 -1.69 -7.59
N LEU A 158 -14.51 -1.34 -8.80
CA LEU A 158 -13.15 -0.89 -9.09
C LEU A 158 -12.98 0.56 -8.61
N THR A 159 -12.35 0.73 -7.46
CA THR A 159 -12.15 2.03 -6.83
C THR A 159 -10.70 2.53 -6.90
N GLY A 160 -9.74 1.61 -7.06
CA GLY A 160 -8.35 1.91 -6.75
C GLY A 160 -8.10 2.01 -5.24
N THR A 161 -6.89 2.38 -4.87
CA THR A 161 -6.47 2.56 -3.46
C THR A 161 -6.40 4.05 -3.11
N PRO A 162 -6.89 4.48 -1.94
CA PRO A 162 -6.71 5.85 -1.47
C PRO A 162 -5.22 6.16 -1.30
N ILE A 163 -4.76 7.23 -1.94
CA ILE A 163 -3.38 7.68 -1.90
C ILE A 163 -3.32 9.01 -1.15
N ARG A 164 -2.28 9.18 -0.36
CA ARG A 164 -2.03 10.41 0.38
C ARG A 164 -1.79 11.57 -0.58
N GLN A 165 -2.57 12.64 -0.45
CA GLN A 165 -2.49 13.80 -1.34
C GLN A 165 -1.13 14.51 -1.26
N GLU A 166 -0.45 14.40 -0.11
CA GLU A 166 0.89 14.96 0.10
C GLU A 166 1.91 14.38 -0.89
N LEU A 167 1.74 13.12 -1.34
CA LEU A 167 2.64 12.51 -2.33
C LEU A 167 2.58 13.21 -3.70
N LEU A 168 1.45 13.87 -4.02
CA LEU A 168 1.23 14.55 -5.30
C LEU A 168 1.80 15.97 -5.31
N SER A 169 2.20 16.52 -4.16
CA SER A 169 2.64 17.91 -3.99
C SER A 169 4.16 18.08 -3.89
N GLY A 170 4.93 17.05 -4.24
CA GLY A 170 6.39 17.08 -4.17
C GLY A 170 7.04 18.06 -5.15
N ASN A 171 8.21 18.55 -4.77
CA ASN A 171 9.04 19.46 -5.56
C ASN A 171 10.38 18.81 -5.91
N ALA A 172 10.66 18.65 -7.20
CA ALA A 172 11.86 17.99 -7.69
C ALA A 172 13.18 18.72 -7.30
N GLU A 173 13.15 20.06 -7.22
CA GLU A 173 14.31 20.85 -6.83
C GLU A 173 14.66 20.62 -5.35
N ASN A 174 13.65 20.58 -4.47
CA ASN A 174 13.83 20.25 -3.06
C ASN A 174 14.41 18.84 -2.89
N GLY A 175 13.91 17.86 -3.64
CA GLY A 175 14.42 16.50 -3.62
C GLY A 175 15.90 16.42 -4.04
N ARG A 176 16.28 17.10 -5.13
CA ARG A 176 17.68 17.19 -5.57
C ARG A 176 18.56 17.85 -4.53
N LYS A 177 18.10 18.96 -3.96
CA LYS A 177 18.83 19.67 -2.89
C LYS A 177 19.02 18.80 -1.64
N PHE A 178 17.98 18.08 -1.24
CA PHE A 178 18.03 17.16 -0.08
C PHE A 178 19.05 16.03 -0.29
N CYS A 179 19.12 15.48 -1.51
CA CYS A 179 20.06 14.43 -1.88
C CYS A 179 21.47 14.95 -2.27
N GLY A 180 21.65 16.26 -2.43
CA GLY A 180 22.90 16.83 -2.99
C GLY A 180 23.10 16.48 -4.46
N PHE A 181 22.02 16.28 -5.22
CA PHE A 181 22.06 15.91 -6.64
C PHE A 181 22.10 17.13 -7.54
N THR A 182 22.75 16.97 -8.68
CA THR A 182 22.86 17.96 -9.75
C THR A 182 21.76 17.76 -10.80
N THR A 183 21.73 18.59 -11.84
CA THR A 183 20.73 18.50 -12.92
C THR A 183 21.26 17.84 -14.19
N ASP A 184 22.53 17.42 -14.20
CA ASP A 184 23.25 16.88 -15.37
C ASP A 184 22.91 15.42 -15.67
N LYS A 185 22.41 14.69 -14.66
CA LYS A 185 22.01 13.27 -14.81
C LYS A 185 20.59 13.02 -14.34
N PRO A 186 19.89 12.05 -14.97
CA PRO A 186 18.60 11.59 -14.49
C PRO A 186 18.71 10.90 -13.13
N VAL A 187 17.59 10.87 -12.41
CA VAL A 187 17.52 10.29 -11.08
C VAL A 187 16.77 8.95 -11.13
N LEU A 188 17.46 7.91 -10.67
CA LEU A 188 16.89 6.58 -10.39
C LEU A 188 16.57 6.50 -8.89
N MET A 189 15.30 6.25 -8.56
CA MET A 189 14.86 5.98 -7.20
C MET A 189 14.66 4.48 -7.00
N VAL A 190 15.23 3.93 -5.92
CA VAL A 190 15.03 2.53 -5.51
C VAL A 190 14.28 2.51 -4.19
N ILE A 191 13.13 1.81 -4.13
CA ILE A 191 12.29 1.75 -2.94
C ILE A 191 11.78 0.31 -2.68
N GLY A 192 12.27 -0.31 -1.63
CA GLY A 192 11.94 -1.70 -1.24
C GLY A 192 10.72 -1.85 -0.32
N GLY A 193 9.99 -0.76 -0.04
CA GLY A 193 8.95 -0.70 1.00
C GLY A 193 9.54 -0.54 2.42
N SER A 194 8.68 -0.41 3.44
CA SER A 194 9.08 -0.06 4.82
C SER A 194 10.05 -1.06 5.48
N LEU A 195 9.97 -2.33 5.12
CA LEU A 195 10.89 -3.36 5.61
C LEU A 195 12.16 -3.47 4.76
N GLY A 196 12.22 -2.78 3.63
CA GLY A 196 13.27 -2.89 2.64
C GLY A 196 13.30 -4.26 1.93
N ALA A 197 14.02 -4.34 0.82
CA ALA A 197 14.14 -5.51 -0.01
C ALA A 197 15.62 -5.91 -0.16
N ALA A 198 16.15 -6.76 0.73
CA ALA A 198 17.56 -7.11 0.76
C ALA A 198 18.08 -7.55 -0.62
N SER A 199 17.38 -8.47 -1.29
CA SER A 199 17.77 -8.95 -2.61
C SER A 199 17.81 -7.83 -3.66
N VAL A 200 16.86 -6.89 -3.65
CA VAL A 200 16.89 -5.73 -4.56
C VAL A 200 18.07 -4.83 -4.21
N ASN A 201 18.26 -4.53 -2.91
CA ASN A 201 19.38 -3.70 -2.46
C ASN A 201 20.73 -4.28 -2.92
N ASP A 202 20.93 -5.59 -2.72
CA ASP A 202 22.18 -6.25 -3.06
C ASP A 202 22.44 -6.25 -4.57
N ASN A 203 21.43 -6.50 -5.39
CA ASN A 203 21.55 -6.48 -6.85
C ASN A 203 21.80 -5.06 -7.39
N ILE A 204 21.15 -4.04 -6.83
CA ILE A 204 21.43 -2.63 -7.20
C ILE A 204 22.87 -2.25 -6.83
N ARG A 205 23.35 -2.63 -5.64
CA ARG A 205 24.72 -2.32 -5.21
C ARG A 205 25.78 -2.95 -6.10
N LYS A 206 25.57 -4.17 -6.60
CA LYS A 206 26.50 -4.83 -7.53
C LYS A 206 26.69 -4.04 -8.81
N ILE A 207 25.64 -3.46 -9.37
CA ILE A 207 25.67 -2.71 -10.62
C ILE A 207 25.83 -1.20 -10.40
N LEU A 208 25.96 -0.75 -9.14
CA LEU A 208 26.01 0.67 -8.80
C LEU A 208 27.13 1.44 -9.54
N PRO A 209 28.37 0.92 -9.69
CA PRO A 209 29.41 1.61 -10.44
C PRO A 209 29.04 1.91 -11.90
N GLU A 210 28.28 1.01 -12.54
CA GLU A 210 27.79 1.21 -13.90
C GLU A 210 26.63 2.19 -13.95
N LEU A 211 25.67 2.07 -13.00
CA LEU A 211 24.54 3.00 -12.88
C LEU A 211 24.99 4.45 -12.69
N LEU A 212 25.99 4.68 -11.87
CA LEU A 212 26.47 6.03 -11.57
C LEU A 212 27.18 6.73 -12.75
N LYS A 213 27.51 6.01 -13.81
CA LYS A 213 27.99 6.62 -15.06
C LYS A 213 26.85 7.40 -15.75
N GLU A 214 25.59 6.95 -15.60
CA GLU A 214 24.44 7.44 -16.35
C GLU A 214 23.37 8.11 -15.46
N PHE A 215 23.27 7.72 -14.19
CA PHE A 215 22.23 8.15 -13.25
C PHE A 215 22.82 8.71 -11.96
N GLN A 216 22.02 9.49 -11.25
CA GLN A 216 22.13 9.68 -9.81
C GLN A 216 21.12 8.76 -9.13
N VAL A 217 21.49 8.14 -8.00
CA VAL A 217 20.68 7.08 -7.39
C VAL A 217 20.32 7.44 -5.96
N VAL A 218 19.02 7.55 -5.66
CA VAL A 218 18.47 7.59 -4.30
C VAL A 218 17.90 6.24 -3.92
N HIS A 219 18.38 5.66 -2.80
CA HIS A 219 18.07 4.29 -2.42
C HIS A 219 17.47 4.21 -1.02
N LEU A 220 16.16 3.91 -0.94
CA LEU A 220 15.44 3.65 0.30
C LEU A 220 15.56 2.17 0.67
N CYS A 221 16.61 1.86 1.44
CA CYS A 221 17.06 0.49 1.70
C CYS A 221 16.18 -0.29 2.67
N GLY A 222 15.46 0.42 3.56
CA GLY A 222 14.75 -0.16 4.69
C GLY A 222 15.61 -0.21 5.96
N LYS A 223 14.96 -0.31 7.10
CA LYS A 223 15.59 -0.23 8.43
C LYS A 223 16.72 -1.25 8.60
N GLY A 224 17.90 -0.77 9.02
CA GLY A 224 19.09 -1.57 9.26
C GLY A 224 19.73 -2.18 8.00
N LYS A 225 19.46 -1.61 6.81
CA LYS A 225 19.91 -2.19 5.53
C LYS A 225 20.72 -1.21 4.67
N THR A 226 21.15 -0.09 5.23
CA THR A 226 22.16 0.77 4.62
C THR A 226 23.53 0.08 4.62
N ASP A 227 24.39 0.44 3.69
CA ASP A 227 25.77 -0.03 3.59
C ASP A 227 26.71 1.15 3.82
N GLU A 228 27.34 1.20 4.99
CA GLU A 228 28.20 2.33 5.39
C GLU A 228 29.39 2.51 4.46
N SER A 229 29.87 1.44 3.79
CA SER A 229 30.99 1.51 2.86
C SER A 229 30.69 2.35 1.62
N LEU A 230 29.43 2.58 1.31
CA LEU A 230 28.95 3.37 0.17
C LEU A 230 28.64 4.84 0.53
N ASN A 231 28.82 5.23 1.80
CA ASN A 231 28.59 6.60 2.23
C ASN A 231 29.60 7.55 1.56
N GLY A 232 29.11 8.68 1.07
CA GLY A 232 29.95 9.66 0.37
C GLY A 232 30.26 9.31 -1.10
N THR A 233 29.68 8.25 -1.65
CA THR A 233 29.80 7.92 -3.08
C THR A 233 29.11 9.00 -3.91
N ALA A 234 29.85 9.63 -4.81
CA ALA A 234 29.33 10.71 -5.64
C ALA A 234 28.13 10.24 -6.50
N GLY A 235 27.02 10.96 -6.42
CA GLY A 235 25.78 10.61 -7.15
C GLY A 235 24.95 9.46 -6.53
N TYR A 236 25.33 8.97 -5.33
CA TYR A 236 24.58 7.96 -4.59
C TYR A 236 24.26 8.42 -3.18
N VAL A 237 22.97 8.31 -2.81
CA VAL A 237 22.54 8.49 -1.43
C VAL A 237 21.61 7.35 -1.02
N GLN A 238 21.73 6.95 0.24
CA GLN A 238 20.91 5.88 0.78
C GLN A 238 20.30 6.28 2.13
N TYR A 239 19.07 5.83 2.35
CA TYR A 239 18.32 6.07 3.57
C TYR A 239 17.65 4.78 4.06
N GLU A 240 17.54 4.61 5.36
CA GLU A 240 16.72 3.52 5.92
C GLU A 240 15.24 3.74 5.64
N TYR A 241 14.78 4.96 5.88
CA TYR A 241 13.39 5.37 5.75
C TYR A 241 13.29 6.88 5.59
N ILE A 242 12.39 7.33 4.73
CA ILE A 242 12.06 8.75 4.51
C ILE A 242 10.54 8.88 4.58
N GLN A 243 10.05 9.93 5.21
CA GLN A 243 8.62 10.23 5.33
C GLN A 243 8.29 11.61 4.78
N ASP A 244 8.86 12.64 5.33
CA ASP A 244 8.48 14.03 5.04
C ASP A 244 8.98 14.48 3.65
N GLU A 245 10.17 14.05 3.25
CA GLU A 245 10.74 14.38 1.94
C GLU A 245 10.37 13.38 0.83
N LEU A 246 9.63 12.32 1.15
CA LEU A 246 9.26 11.29 0.17
C LEU A 246 8.53 11.86 -1.07
N PRO A 247 7.60 12.83 -0.94
CA PRO A 247 7.00 13.49 -2.09
C PRO A 247 8.02 14.14 -3.03
N ASP A 248 9.01 14.84 -2.46
CA ASP A 248 10.07 15.52 -3.21
C ASP A 248 10.99 14.52 -3.92
N LEU A 249 11.29 13.39 -3.26
CA LEU A 249 12.07 12.30 -3.87
C LEU A 249 11.33 11.69 -5.06
N PHE A 250 10.02 11.44 -4.93
CA PHE A 250 9.22 10.98 -6.06
C PHE A 250 9.16 12.04 -7.17
N ALA A 251 9.00 13.32 -6.82
CA ALA A 251 8.94 14.38 -7.82
C ALA A 251 10.22 14.45 -8.66
N MET A 252 11.40 14.31 -8.04
CA MET A 252 12.70 14.36 -8.74
C MET A 252 13.05 13.08 -9.53
N ALA A 253 12.43 11.93 -9.18
CA ALA A 253 12.75 10.66 -9.81
C ALA A 253 12.28 10.61 -11.26
N ASP A 254 13.16 10.26 -12.20
CA ASP A 254 12.85 10.00 -13.59
C ASP A 254 12.31 8.58 -13.80
N ILE A 255 12.85 7.62 -13.08
CA ILE A 255 12.40 6.22 -13.05
C ILE A 255 12.47 5.65 -11.64
N VAL A 256 11.63 4.67 -11.35
CA VAL A 256 11.53 4.05 -10.03
C VAL A 256 11.73 2.53 -10.13
N ILE A 257 12.53 1.96 -9.23
CA ILE A 257 12.60 0.50 -9.02
C ILE A 257 11.90 0.18 -7.71
N SER A 258 10.93 -0.74 -7.73
CA SER A 258 10.16 -1.08 -6.54
C SER A 258 9.80 -2.56 -6.47
N ARG A 259 9.44 -3.03 -5.27
CA ARG A 259 8.64 -4.23 -5.11
C ARG A 259 7.21 -3.98 -5.60
N ALA A 260 6.48 -5.06 -5.90
CA ALA A 260 5.11 -4.99 -6.42
C ALA A 260 4.04 -5.12 -5.32
N GLY A 261 4.26 -4.48 -4.17
CA GLY A 261 3.21 -4.35 -3.15
C GLY A 261 2.08 -3.45 -3.64
N ALA A 262 0.83 -3.88 -3.50
CA ALA A 262 -0.33 -3.26 -4.13
C ALA A 262 -0.46 -1.74 -3.88
N ASN A 263 -0.19 -1.26 -2.66
CA ASN A 263 -0.28 0.18 -2.38
C ASN A 263 0.86 0.94 -3.07
N ALA A 264 2.10 0.43 -3.00
CA ALA A 264 3.26 1.10 -3.58
C ALA A 264 3.13 1.26 -5.10
N ILE A 265 2.66 0.22 -5.80
CA ILE A 265 2.47 0.31 -7.26
C ILE A 265 1.33 1.25 -7.64
N CYS A 266 0.28 1.37 -6.80
CA CYS A 266 -0.78 2.35 -6.99
C CYS A 266 -0.27 3.78 -6.75
N GLU A 267 0.57 4.01 -5.74
CA GLU A 267 1.24 5.30 -5.52
C GLU A 267 2.11 5.70 -6.73
N ILE A 268 2.96 4.77 -7.21
CA ILE A 268 3.83 4.99 -8.38
C ILE A 268 3.00 5.29 -9.64
N ARG A 269 1.88 4.57 -9.84
CA ARG A 269 0.96 4.80 -10.95
C ARG A 269 0.33 6.19 -10.87
N GLU A 270 -0.15 6.60 -9.72
CA GLU A 270 -0.80 7.91 -9.53
C GLU A 270 0.18 9.08 -9.76
N LEU A 271 1.45 8.85 -9.42
CA LEU A 271 2.54 9.79 -9.69
C LEU A 271 3.04 9.73 -11.14
N HIS A 272 2.46 8.87 -11.98
CA HIS A 272 2.86 8.62 -13.38
C HIS A 272 4.36 8.34 -13.54
N LYS A 273 4.98 7.66 -12.56
CA LYS A 273 6.41 7.37 -12.58
C LYS A 273 6.71 6.07 -13.34
N PRO A 274 7.48 6.14 -14.46
CA PRO A 274 7.98 4.97 -15.14
C PRO A 274 8.71 4.06 -14.16
N ASN A 275 8.39 2.76 -14.18
CA ASN A 275 8.89 1.92 -13.10
C ASN A 275 9.23 0.49 -13.55
N LEU A 276 10.25 -0.07 -12.87
CA LEU A 276 10.60 -1.48 -12.90
C LEU A 276 10.12 -2.14 -11.61
N LEU A 277 9.22 -3.09 -11.75
CA LEU A 277 8.75 -3.91 -10.64
C LEU A 277 9.58 -5.19 -10.53
N ILE A 278 10.14 -5.39 -9.36
CA ILE A 278 10.83 -6.63 -8.97
C ILE A 278 9.96 -7.29 -7.89
N PRO A 279 8.98 -8.13 -8.26
CA PRO A 279 8.08 -8.74 -7.29
C PRO A 279 8.83 -9.69 -6.36
N LEU A 280 8.32 -9.83 -5.13
CA LEU A 280 8.83 -10.82 -4.20
C LEU A 280 8.58 -12.23 -4.74
N SER A 281 9.62 -13.06 -4.72
CA SER A 281 9.60 -14.45 -5.19
C SER A 281 8.42 -15.26 -4.62
N ALA A 282 7.85 -16.13 -5.44
CA ALA A 282 6.83 -17.08 -4.99
C ALA A 282 7.33 -18.03 -3.90
N LYS A 283 8.65 -18.27 -3.82
CA LYS A 283 9.27 -19.07 -2.75
C LYS A 283 9.22 -18.38 -1.38
N ALA A 284 9.23 -17.03 -1.39
CA ALA A 284 9.21 -16.21 -0.17
C ALA A 284 7.81 -15.65 0.16
N SER A 285 6.84 -15.78 -0.75
CA SER A 285 5.51 -15.18 -0.63
C SER A 285 4.40 -16.10 -1.15
N ARG A 286 3.17 -15.57 -1.24
CA ARG A 286 2.03 -16.25 -1.89
C ARG A 286 1.97 -16.02 -3.41
N GLY A 287 2.93 -15.27 -3.95
CA GLY A 287 2.89 -14.84 -5.34
C GLY A 287 1.97 -13.64 -5.61
N ASP A 288 1.36 -13.04 -4.57
CA ASP A 288 0.46 -11.88 -4.75
C ASP A 288 1.17 -10.74 -5.49
N GLN A 289 2.45 -10.47 -5.15
CA GLN A 289 3.22 -9.41 -5.82
C GLN A 289 3.51 -9.73 -7.29
N ILE A 290 3.72 -11.00 -7.64
CA ILE A 290 3.93 -11.41 -9.04
C ILE A 290 2.65 -11.13 -9.84
N LEU A 291 1.49 -11.49 -9.29
CA LEU A 291 0.21 -11.23 -9.94
C LEU A 291 -0.08 -9.74 -10.09
N ASN A 292 0.18 -8.95 -9.04
CA ASN A 292 0.05 -7.49 -9.07
C ASN A 292 0.95 -6.88 -10.18
N ALA A 293 2.25 -7.28 -10.22
CA ALA A 293 3.21 -6.81 -11.20
C ALA A 293 2.76 -7.16 -12.64
N ARG A 294 2.34 -8.39 -12.87
CA ARG A 294 1.87 -8.84 -14.19
C ARG A 294 0.59 -8.13 -14.64
N SER A 295 -0.31 -7.77 -13.72
CA SER A 295 -1.46 -6.93 -14.06
C SER A 295 -1.05 -5.54 -14.53
N PHE A 296 -0.10 -4.90 -13.85
CA PHE A 296 0.42 -3.59 -14.24
C PHE A 296 1.22 -3.64 -15.54
N GLU A 297 1.98 -4.70 -15.78
CA GLU A 297 2.68 -4.92 -17.04
C GLU A 297 1.72 -5.04 -18.22
N ARG A 298 0.65 -5.86 -18.08
CA ARG A 298 -0.37 -6.00 -19.15
C ARG A 298 -1.09 -4.68 -19.46
N GLN A 299 -1.25 -3.81 -18.45
CA GLN A 299 -1.83 -2.48 -18.63
C GLN A 299 -0.84 -1.47 -19.22
N GLY A 300 0.43 -1.84 -19.40
CA GLY A 300 1.48 -0.96 -19.90
C GLY A 300 2.02 0.05 -18.87
N PHE A 301 1.71 -0.11 -17.57
CA PHE A 301 2.12 0.83 -16.53
C PHE A 301 3.53 0.58 -16.00
N SER A 302 4.02 -0.65 -16.12
CA SER A 302 5.28 -1.07 -15.52
C SER A 302 6.05 -2.03 -16.41
N LYS A 303 7.37 -2.01 -16.29
CA LYS A 303 8.24 -3.11 -16.71
C LYS A 303 8.40 -4.06 -15.53
N VAL A 304 8.51 -5.36 -15.81
CA VAL A 304 8.64 -6.38 -14.75
C VAL A 304 9.88 -7.22 -14.99
N LEU A 305 10.62 -7.47 -13.91
CA LEU A 305 11.74 -8.42 -13.88
C LEU A 305 11.58 -9.30 -12.63
N GLU A 306 11.36 -10.59 -12.82
CA GLU A 306 11.23 -11.51 -11.70
C GLU A 306 12.57 -11.70 -10.97
N GLU A 307 12.52 -11.85 -9.66
CA GLU A 307 13.70 -11.90 -8.80
C GLU A 307 14.65 -13.05 -9.18
N GLU A 308 14.10 -14.18 -9.65
CA GLU A 308 14.84 -15.34 -10.10
C GLU A 308 15.57 -15.15 -11.44
N GLU A 309 15.19 -14.12 -12.19
CA GLU A 309 15.78 -13.83 -13.51
C GLU A 309 16.86 -12.74 -13.46
N ILE A 310 17.16 -12.20 -12.28
CA ILE A 310 18.10 -11.11 -12.14
C ILE A 310 19.52 -11.62 -12.36
N THR A 311 20.19 -11.08 -13.39
CA THR A 311 21.65 -11.01 -13.52
C THR A 311 22.05 -9.54 -13.54
N GLU A 312 23.31 -9.24 -13.30
CA GLU A 312 23.83 -7.85 -13.35
C GLU A 312 23.59 -7.23 -14.72
N GLU A 313 23.87 -7.95 -15.80
CA GLU A 313 23.67 -7.50 -17.18
C GLU A 313 22.19 -7.26 -17.49
N LYS A 314 21.33 -8.23 -17.13
CA LYS A 314 19.88 -8.13 -17.41
C LYS A 314 19.24 -6.98 -16.64
N LEU A 315 19.63 -6.78 -15.38
CA LEU A 315 19.11 -5.70 -14.57
C LEU A 315 19.51 -4.34 -15.14
N LEU A 316 20.80 -4.17 -15.49
CA LEU A 316 21.32 -2.93 -16.07
C LEU A 316 20.66 -2.62 -17.41
N GLU A 317 20.56 -3.60 -18.30
CA GLU A 317 19.88 -3.46 -19.59
C GLU A 317 18.40 -3.09 -19.43
N THR A 318 17.71 -3.74 -18.47
CA THR A 318 16.30 -3.47 -18.19
C THR A 318 16.08 -2.04 -17.69
N ILE A 319 16.97 -1.53 -16.83
CA ILE A 319 16.92 -0.14 -16.33
C ILE A 319 17.15 0.85 -17.48
N ARG A 320 18.15 0.63 -18.32
CA ARG A 320 18.44 1.48 -19.51
C ARG A 320 17.27 1.53 -20.47
N GLN A 321 16.67 0.37 -20.75
CA GLN A 321 15.51 0.29 -21.62
C GLN A 321 14.30 0.98 -21.03
N LEU A 322 14.02 0.79 -19.72
CA LEU A 322 12.95 1.51 -19.03
C LEU A 322 13.14 3.03 -19.15
N TYR A 323 14.36 3.52 -18.93
CA TYR A 323 14.63 4.95 -19.04
C TYR A 323 14.45 5.46 -20.47
N THR A 324 14.88 4.71 -21.48
CA THR A 324 14.69 5.04 -22.90
C THR A 324 13.20 5.11 -23.25
N ASP A 325 12.42 4.15 -22.78
CA ASP A 325 10.99 4.01 -23.09
C ASP A 325 10.08 4.75 -22.08
N ARG A 326 10.63 5.54 -21.17
CA ARG A 326 9.91 6.10 -20.01
C ARG A 326 8.63 6.85 -20.37
N GLN A 327 8.64 7.59 -21.48
CA GLN A 327 7.47 8.34 -21.93
C GLN A 327 6.27 7.44 -22.21
N LYS A 328 6.50 6.26 -22.81
CA LYS A 328 5.45 5.26 -23.06
C LYS A 328 4.72 4.85 -21.79
N TYR A 329 5.45 4.64 -20.69
CA TYR A 329 4.85 4.27 -19.41
C TYR A 329 4.09 5.43 -18.79
N THR A 330 4.65 6.64 -18.83
CA THR A 330 3.97 7.87 -18.36
C THR A 330 2.65 8.08 -19.12
N ASP A 331 2.66 7.98 -20.45
CA ASP A 331 1.47 8.17 -21.29
C ASP A 331 0.41 7.09 -21.02
N ALA A 332 0.83 5.84 -20.83
CA ALA A 332 -0.09 4.75 -20.51
C ALA A 332 -0.78 4.96 -19.15
N MET A 333 -0.06 5.43 -18.14
CA MET A 333 -0.62 5.74 -16.83
C MET A 333 -1.56 6.96 -16.90
N ALA A 334 -1.19 8.02 -17.60
CA ALA A 334 -2.01 9.21 -17.78
C ALA A 334 -3.26 8.94 -18.62
N GLY A 335 -3.15 8.13 -19.68
CA GLY A 335 -4.25 7.80 -20.60
C GLY A 335 -5.38 6.98 -19.97
N ASN A 336 -5.11 6.25 -18.88
CA ASN A 336 -6.15 5.51 -18.14
C ASN A 336 -6.95 6.38 -17.16
N GLY A 337 -6.76 7.68 -17.15
CA GLY A 337 -7.43 8.64 -16.30
C GLY A 337 -6.98 8.55 -14.83
N GLN A 338 -6.99 9.68 -14.18
CA GLN A 338 -6.77 9.75 -12.73
C GLN A 338 -7.95 9.07 -12.03
N VAL A 339 -7.69 7.97 -11.34
CA VAL A 339 -8.74 7.31 -10.56
C VAL A 339 -8.82 8.04 -9.22
N ASP A 340 -9.73 8.99 -9.10
CA ASP A 340 -10.02 9.58 -7.79
C ASP A 340 -10.60 8.53 -6.85
N SER A 341 -9.70 7.69 -6.33
CA SER A 341 -10.04 6.60 -5.43
C SER A 341 -10.66 7.11 -4.13
N ILE A 342 -10.27 8.30 -3.68
CA ILE A 342 -10.81 8.91 -2.45
C ILE A 342 -12.27 9.27 -2.67
N SER A 343 -12.60 10.01 -3.72
CA SER A 343 -14.01 10.35 -4.02
C SER A 343 -14.85 9.12 -4.27
N LYS A 344 -14.41 8.17 -5.11
CA LYS A 344 -15.15 6.93 -5.36
C LYS A 344 -15.48 6.15 -4.09
N ILE A 345 -14.50 6.02 -3.18
CA ILE A 345 -14.71 5.27 -1.93
C ILE A 345 -15.61 6.07 -0.98
N THR A 346 -15.43 7.39 -0.88
CA THR A 346 -16.31 8.22 -0.03
C THR A 346 -17.74 8.26 -0.54
N ASP A 347 -17.97 8.26 -1.85
CA ASP A 347 -19.32 8.17 -2.44
C ASP A 347 -19.99 6.84 -2.07
N LEU A 348 -19.26 5.71 -2.16
CA LEU A 348 -19.77 4.41 -1.73
C LEU A 348 -20.06 4.36 -0.21
N ILE A 349 -19.23 5.03 0.60
CA ILE A 349 -19.46 5.19 2.05
C ILE A 349 -20.75 5.97 2.29
N GLU A 350 -20.95 7.10 1.57
CA GLU A 350 -22.17 7.91 1.65
C GLU A 350 -23.42 7.15 1.23
N GLU A 351 -23.36 6.38 0.14
CA GLU A 351 -24.46 5.51 -0.29
C GLU A 351 -24.83 4.51 0.80
N CYS A 352 -23.85 3.81 1.36
CA CYS A 352 -24.09 2.80 2.39
C CYS A 352 -24.60 3.40 3.72
N ALA A 353 -24.16 4.60 4.08
CA ALA A 353 -24.59 5.27 5.31
C ALA A 353 -26.02 5.82 5.25
N ARG A 354 -26.61 5.97 4.04
CA ARG A 354 -28.00 6.42 3.82
C ARG A 354 -29.00 5.26 3.70
N ALA A 355 -28.52 4.05 3.41
CA ALA A 355 -29.33 2.86 3.23
C ALA A 355 -29.73 2.21 4.57
#